data_38d16f0ebaaf2cd63db80565d5c90cd9
#
_entry.id   38d16f0ebaaf2cd63db80565d5c90cd9
#
_cell.length_a   1.000
_cell.length_b   1.000
_cell.length_c   1.000
_cell.angle_alpha   90.00
_cell.angle_beta   90.00
_cell.angle_gamma   90.00
#
_symmetry.space_group_name_H-M   'P 1'
#
loop_
_entity.id
_entity.type
_entity.pdbx_description
1 polymer ?
#
loop_
_entity_poly.entity_id
_entity_poly.type
_entity_poly.pdbx_seq_one_letter_code
_entity_poly.pdbx_strand_id
1 'polypeptide(L)'
;HIDNHLARPEVAQALASGRGMDIRASQTTGERTYYVARLLSEPARMQPGVPVIRLGLPLTSIDERVRHIQQDLLTAFGAAFLLAMVLSLWVSRNLTKPLSEMAAAARQLAAGTPGIRLTVSSSDEVGLLARTLNQMTDQLETKIKEVSDDRAQLLAMLIAMVEGVMVLDYRGTVVQVNPALERMFALELTESRGRHYAELIRHEGLTALVSAVLQTRSGQGGEITLSPSGSCLRVEASIAGGNREQEACAVFVFHDITELRRLEKIRKDFVANVSHELRTPLTSIKGYVEALLDGGKDDPSTAAAFLEIIMRQSNRLNLILDDLLQLSQIESGQVLFRREPVELRALLERTVAVIKPLADKKHHTIELSLPDEYVVVEGDEERLVQVFINLLENA
;
A
#
# COMPACT_ATOMS: atom_id res chain seq x y z
N HIS A 1 -18.53 94.64 67.72
CA HIS A 1 -18.93 94.70 66.31
C HIS A 1 -20.26 93.97 66.17
N ILE A 2 -21.36 94.74 66.11
CA ILE A 2 -22.66 94.16 65.70
C ILE A 2 -22.67 94.14 64.16
N ASP A 3 -22.25 93.05 63.62
CA ASP A 3 -22.31 92.85 62.15
C ASP A 3 -23.75 93.01 61.74
N ASN A 4 -23.99 93.87 60.75
CA ASN A 4 -25.30 94.09 60.18
C ASN A 4 -25.78 92.81 59.40
N HIS A 5 -26.50 91.94 60.12
CA HIS A 5 -27.03 90.68 59.57
C HIS A 5 -28.14 90.89 58.57
N LEU A 6 -28.64 92.10 58.34
CA LEU A 6 -29.77 92.37 57.39
C LEU A 6 -29.38 92.18 55.93
N ALA A 7 -28.10 92.31 55.57
CA ALA A 7 -27.60 92.14 54.23
C ALA A 7 -27.31 90.65 53.85
N ARG A 8 -27.57 89.72 54.71
CA ARG A 8 -27.32 88.29 54.44
C ARG A 8 -28.45 87.69 53.54
N PRO A 9 -28.11 86.92 52.49
CA PRO A 9 -29.07 86.46 51.54
C PRO A 9 -30.32 85.75 52.13
N GLU A 10 -30.12 84.88 53.13
CA GLU A 10 -31.19 84.18 53.82
C GLU A 10 -32.12 85.14 54.59
N VAL A 11 -31.53 86.21 55.17
CA VAL A 11 -32.30 87.22 55.93
C VAL A 11 -33.03 88.17 54.95
N ALA A 12 -32.39 88.58 53.87
CA ALA A 12 -32.99 89.42 52.84
C ALA A 12 -34.20 88.67 52.13
N GLN A 13 -34.05 87.40 51.87
CA GLN A 13 -35.16 86.55 51.36
C GLN A 13 -36.32 86.44 52.38
N ALA A 14 -35.96 86.21 53.68
CA ALA A 14 -36.98 86.11 54.73
C ALA A 14 -37.78 87.41 54.91
N LEU A 15 -37.09 88.53 54.73
CA LEU A 15 -37.80 89.87 54.79
C LEU A 15 -38.72 90.07 53.58
N ALA A 16 -38.35 89.60 52.41
CA ALA A 16 -39.16 89.75 51.21
C ALA A 16 -40.28 88.71 51.06
N SER A 17 -40.08 87.45 51.48
CA SER A 17 -41.04 86.32 51.20
C SER A 17 -41.46 85.55 52.47
N GLY A 18 -41.12 86.10 53.70
CA GLY A 18 -41.43 85.43 54.94
C GLY A 18 -40.51 84.27 55.33
N ARG A 19 -39.78 83.70 54.35
CA ARG A 19 -38.76 82.59 54.59
C ARG A 19 -37.59 82.73 53.63
N GLY A 20 -36.38 82.57 54.11
CA GLY A 20 -35.17 82.57 53.31
C GLY A 20 -34.26 81.39 53.62
N MET A 21 -33.53 80.91 52.67
CA MET A 21 -32.57 79.84 52.83
C MET A 21 -31.32 80.17 52.02
N ASP A 22 -30.16 79.81 52.57
CA ASP A 22 -28.91 79.91 51.85
C ASP A 22 -27.88 78.92 52.40
N ILE A 23 -27.03 78.42 51.50
CA ILE A 23 -25.92 77.54 51.87
C ILE A 23 -24.60 78.29 51.62
N ARG A 24 -23.89 78.65 52.64
CA ARG A 24 -22.59 79.35 52.51
C ARG A 24 -21.64 79.01 53.64
N ALA A 25 -20.37 79.34 53.46
CA ALA A 25 -19.44 79.24 54.52
C ALA A 25 -19.79 80.23 55.64
N SER A 26 -19.84 79.77 56.89
CA SER A 26 -20.02 80.60 58.09
C SER A 26 -18.79 81.47 58.24
N GLN A 27 -19.01 82.79 58.41
CA GLN A 27 -17.94 83.73 58.63
C GLN A 27 -17.30 83.52 60.01
N THR A 28 -17.97 82.87 60.95
CA THR A 28 -17.52 82.63 62.30
C THR A 28 -16.76 81.32 62.45
N THR A 29 -17.22 80.23 61.76
CA THR A 29 -16.61 78.89 61.89
C THR A 29 -15.89 78.47 60.66
N GLY A 30 -16.02 79.19 59.50
CA GLY A 30 -15.47 78.76 58.17
C GLY A 30 -16.17 77.58 57.54
N GLU A 31 -17.10 76.96 58.23
CA GLU A 31 -17.76 75.70 57.72
C GLU A 31 -18.97 76.03 56.89
N ARG A 32 -19.21 75.12 55.86
CA ARG A 32 -20.44 75.24 55.11
C ARG A 32 -21.65 74.99 56.01
N THR A 33 -22.50 76.00 56.10
CA THR A 33 -23.64 76.01 57.03
C THR A 33 -24.92 76.33 56.23
N TYR A 34 -25.95 75.53 56.44
CA TYR A 34 -27.27 75.75 55.88
C TYR A 34 -28.00 76.73 56.80
N TYR A 35 -28.30 77.88 56.33
CA TYR A 35 -29.00 78.92 57.06
C TYR A 35 -30.46 78.98 56.64
N VAL A 36 -31.35 79.00 57.65
CA VAL A 36 -32.78 79.22 57.43
C VAL A 36 -33.16 80.44 58.25
N ALA A 37 -33.79 81.39 57.62
CA ALA A 37 -34.32 82.58 58.27
C ALA A 37 -35.86 82.61 58.05
N ARG A 38 -36.57 83.01 59.15
CA ARG A 38 -38.01 83.12 59.07
C ARG A 38 -38.42 84.41 59.78
N LEU A 39 -39.32 85.12 59.08
CA LEU A 39 -39.96 86.34 59.66
C LEU A 39 -41.05 85.95 60.70
N LEU A 40 -40.95 86.52 61.90
CA LEU A 40 -42.01 86.33 62.95
C LEU A 40 -43.20 87.20 62.68
N SER A 41 -44.40 86.62 62.63
CA SER A 41 -45.65 87.33 62.35
C SER A 41 -46.22 88.12 63.51
N GLU A 42 -45.72 87.92 64.75
CA GLU A 42 -46.16 88.67 65.92
C GLU A 42 -44.99 89.37 66.58
N PRO A 43 -45.06 90.64 66.83
CA PRO A 43 -44.03 91.33 67.54
C PRO A 43 -44.03 90.91 69.00
N ALA A 44 -43.14 90.00 69.37
CA ALA A 44 -42.86 89.76 70.78
C ALA A 44 -42.31 91.06 71.37
N ARG A 45 -42.94 91.55 72.46
CA ARG A 45 -42.62 92.81 73.21
C ARG A 45 -41.19 92.81 73.68
N MET A 46 -40.18 93.06 72.84
CA MET A 46 -38.81 93.40 73.23
C MET A 46 -38.06 94.01 72.06
N GLN A 47 -37.65 95.27 72.26
CA GLN A 47 -36.68 96.08 71.51
C GLN A 47 -36.88 96.32 70.00
N PRO A 48 -36.50 97.50 69.48
CA PRO A 48 -36.67 97.83 68.06
C PRO A 48 -35.68 97.10 67.20
N GLY A 49 -36.12 96.04 66.57
CA GLY A 49 -35.35 95.26 65.65
C GLY A 49 -36.23 94.44 64.74
N VAL A 50 -35.81 94.10 63.54
CA VAL A 50 -36.56 93.29 62.60
C VAL A 50 -36.70 91.86 63.14
N PRO A 51 -37.89 91.30 63.31
CA PRO A 51 -38.11 90.05 64.00
C PRO A 51 -37.85 88.87 63.02
N VAL A 52 -36.63 88.54 62.76
CA VAL A 52 -36.22 87.38 61.96
C VAL A 52 -35.48 86.40 62.81
N ILE A 53 -35.96 85.22 62.98
CA ILE A 53 -35.22 84.10 63.54
C ILE A 53 -34.39 83.46 62.51
N ARG A 54 -33.11 83.27 62.75
CA ARG A 54 -32.16 82.62 61.92
C ARG A 54 -31.57 81.42 62.66
N LEU A 55 -31.60 80.28 61.97
CA LEU A 55 -30.95 79.04 62.40
C LEU A 55 -29.88 78.63 61.38
N GLY A 56 -28.73 78.25 61.87
CA GLY A 56 -27.65 77.73 61.07
C GLY A 56 -27.36 76.27 61.44
N LEU A 57 -27.45 75.38 60.44
CA LEU A 57 -27.08 73.97 60.62
C LEU A 57 -25.78 73.71 59.89
N PRO A 58 -24.69 73.35 60.54
CA PRO A 58 -23.43 73.01 59.88
C PRO A 58 -23.60 71.76 59.07
N LEU A 59 -23.12 71.81 57.82
CA LEU A 59 -23.18 70.68 56.89
C LEU A 59 -21.98 69.75 56.96
N THR A 60 -21.04 70.01 57.86
CA THR A 60 -19.82 69.24 58.05
C THR A 60 -20.05 67.75 58.27
N SER A 61 -21.03 67.40 59.09
CA SER A 61 -21.41 65.98 59.31
C SER A 61 -22.02 65.28 58.10
N ILE A 62 -22.67 66.04 57.20
CA ILE A 62 -23.20 65.54 55.99
C ILE A 62 -22.10 65.36 54.95
N ASP A 63 -21.25 66.38 54.80
CA ASP A 63 -20.11 66.30 53.83
C ASP A 63 -19.08 65.25 54.27
N GLU A 64 -18.88 64.99 55.56
CA GLU A 64 -18.08 63.86 56.04
C GLU A 64 -18.73 62.48 55.68
N ARG A 65 -20.02 62.35 55.98
CA ARG A 65 -20.75 61.11 55.63
C ARG A 65 -20.73 60.85 54.17
N VAL A 66 -20.93 61.84 53.31
CA VAL A 66 -20.89 61.71 51.84
C VAL A 66 -19.47 61.28 51.43
N ARG A 67 -18.45 61.87 52.06
CA ARG A 67 -17.05 61.47 51.73
C ARG A 67 -16.75 60.04 52.15
N HIS A 68 -17.20 59.61 53.35
CA HIS A 68 -17.10 58.20 53.74
C HIS A 68 -17.81 57.24 52.81
N ILE A 69 -19.07 57.53 52.41
CA ILE A 69 -19.80 56.72 51.46
C ILE A 69 -19.09 56.68 50.12
N GLN A 70 -18.53 57.78 49.61
CA GLN A 70 -17.75 57.79 48.37
C GLN A 70 -16.45 56.95 48.51
N GLN A 71 -15.77 57.00 49.61
CA GLN A 71 -14.60 56.17 49.86
C GLN A 71 -14.93 54.68 49.96
N ASP A 72 -16.02 54.32 50.66
CA ASP A 72 -16.51 52.97 50.78
C ASP A 72 -16.93 52.41 49.42
N LEU A 73 -17.62 53.23 48.62
CA LEU A 73 -17.99 52.85 47.24
C LEU A 73 -16.77 52.65 46.34
N LEU A 74 -15.77 53.55 46.41
CA LEU A 74 -14.52 53.44 45.65
C LEU A 74 -13.72 52.20 46.04
N THR A 75 -13.63 51.90 47.31
CA THR A 75 -12.95 50.69 47.79
C THR A 75 -13.68 49.42 47.42
N ALA A 76 -15.03 49.42 47.53
CA ALA A 76 -15.87 48.30 47.09
C ALA A 76 -15.77 48.06 45.60
N PHE A 77 -15.83 49.09 44.75
CA PHE A 77 -15.63 48.98 43.29
C PHE A 77 -14.22 48.53 42.94
N GLY A 78 -13.20 49.03 43.60
CA GLY A 78 -11.80 48.64 43.45
C GLY A 78 -11.60 47.14 43.75
N ALA A 79 -12.14 46.68 44.88
CA ALA A 79 -12.09 45.29 45.27
C ALA A 79 -12.85 44.36 44.29
N ALA A 80 -14.06 44.77 43.88
CA ALA A 80 -14.85 44.03 42.90
C ALA A 80 -14.15 43.94 41.52
N PHE A 81 -13.52 45.02 41.07
CA PHE A 81 -12.76 45.07 39.82
C PHE A 81 -11.53 44.14 39.88
N LEU A 82 -10.76 44.18 40.97
CA LEU A 82 -9.63 43.29 41.18
C LEU A 82 -10.07 41.82 41.19
N LEU A 83 -11.15 41.50 41.89
CA LEU A 83 -11.72 40.15 41.93
C LEU A 83 -12.16 39.71 40.53
N ALA A 84 -12.86 40.53 39.77
CA ALA A 84 -13.26 40.25 38.41
C ALA A 84 -12.07 40.05 37.47
N MET A 85 -11.00 40.85 37.63
CA MET A 85 -9.76 40.72 36.88
C MET A 85 -9.05 39.39 37.17
N VAL A 86 -8.91 39.02 38.44
CA VAL A 86 -8.32 37.73 38.84
C VAL A 86 -9.13 36.56 38.31
N LEU A 87 -10.45 36.63 38.47
CA LEU A 87 -11.35 35.59 37.97
C LEU A 87 -11.26 35.46 36.43
N SER A 88 -11.23 36.56 35.70
CA SER A 88 -11.06 36.60 34.27
C SER A 88 -9.75 35.96 33.80
N LEU A 89 -8.64 36.30 34.47
CA LEU A 89 -7.33 35.69 34.18
C LEU A 89 -7.31 34.19 34.50
N TRP A 90 -7.96 33.79 35.58
CA TRP A 90 -8.08 32.40 35.98
C TRP A 90 -8.88 31.58 34.93
N VAL A 91 -10.05 32.07 34.53
CA VAL A 91 -10.91 31.44 33.48
C VAL A 91 -10.16 31.38 32.17
N SER A 92 -9.50 32.45 31.75
CA SER A 92 -8.73 32.49 30.50
C SER A 92 -7.62 31.43 30.50
N ARG A 93 -6.88 31.25 31.57
CA ARG A 93 -5.77 30.28 31.65
C ARG A 93 -6.24 28.84 31.80
N ASN A 94 -7.28 28.60 32.60
CA ASN A 94 -7.67 27.25 32.98
C ASN A 94 -8.76 26.64 32.06
N LEU A 95 -9.53 27.48 31.36
CA LEU A 95 -10.61 26.99 30.47
C LEU A 95 -10.37 27.40 29.01
N THR A 96 -10.21 28.69 28.74
CA THR A 96 -10.24 29.20 27.37
C THR A 96 -9.02 28.77 26.57
N LYS A 97 -7.82 28.87 27.17
CA LYS A 97 -6.56 28.52 26.48
C LYS A 97 -6.48 27.01 26.17
N PRO A 98 -6.71 26.06 27.09
CA PRO A 98 -6.69 24.64 26.81
C PRO A 98 -7.72 24.23 25.74
N LEU A 99 -8.96 24.76 25.80
CA LEU A 99 -9.98 24.48 24.79
C LEU A 99 -9.59 24.98 23.39
N SER A 100 -8.94 26.15 23.32
CA SER A 100 -8.42 26.69 22.06
C SER A 100 -7.29 25.82 21.48
N GLU A 101 -6.39 25.33 22.33
CA GLU A 101 -5.32 24.41 21.94
C GLU A 101 -5.88 23.08 21.44
N MET A 102 -6.90 22.52 22.12
CA MET A 102 -7.60 21.30 21.66
C MET A 102 -8.30 21.49 20.31
N ALA A 103 -8.98 22.64 20.15
CA ALA A 103 -9.64 22.95 18.87
C ALA A 103 -8.62 23.13 17.72
N ALA A 104 -7.45 23.69 18.01
CA ALA A 104 -6.36 23.80 17.05
C ALA A 104 -5.77 22.43 16.71
N ALA A 105 -5.50 21.58 17.71
CA ALA A 105 -5.00 20.23 17.52
C ALA A 105 -5.99 19.36 16.71
N ALA A 106 -7.28 19.44 17.04
CA ALA A 106 -8.31 18.70 16.28
C ALA A 106 -8.38 19.14 14.82
N ARG A 107 -8.24 20.43 14.52
CA ARG A 107 -8.19 20.94 13.12
C ARG A 107 -6.94 20.48 12.38
N GLN A 108 -5.79 20.45 13.04
CA GLN A 108 -4.55 19.96 12.42
C GLN A 108 -4.59 18.45 12.18
N LEU A 109 -5.19 17.69 13.10
CA LEU A 109 -5.43 16.26 12.91
C LEU A 109 -6.36 16.00 11.72
N ALA A 110 -7.44 16.78 11.60
CA ALA A 110 -8.35 16.71 10.45
C ALA A 110 -7.68 17.09 9.12
N ALA A 111 -6.65 17.93 9.15
CA ALA A 111 -5.82 18.29 8.01
C ALA A 111 -4.74 17.23 7.68
N GLY A 112 -4.68 16.12 8.46
CA GLY A 112 -3.77 15.01 8.20
C GLY A 112 -2.35 15.20 8.74
N THR A 113 -2.14 16.09 9.72
CA THR A 113 -0.82 16.28 10.35
C THR A 113 -0.68 15.32 11.52
N PRO A 114 0.16 14.26 11.46
CA PRO A 114 0.34 13.32 12.55
C PRO A 114 1.24 13.89 13.66
N GLY A 115 1.21 13.23 14.82
CA GLY A 115 2.17 13.50 15.91
C GLY A 115 1.78 14.60 16.89
N ILE A 116 0.57 15.15 16.79
CA ILE A 116 0.11 16.20 17.70
C ILE A 116 -0.34 15.57 19.01
N ARG A 117 0.24 16.05 20.12
CA ARG A 117 -0.12 15.63 21.48
C ARG A 117 -0.48 16.84 22.32
N LEU A 118 -1.62 16.74 22.99
CA LEU A 118 -2.05 17.73 23.96
C LEU A 118 -1.37 17.49 25.30
N THR A 119 -0.85 18.56 25.92
CA THR A 119 -0.34 18.50 27.30
C THR A 119 -1.52 18.40 28.25
N VAL A 120 -1.56 17.34 29.05
CA VAL A 120 -2.60 17.13 30.04
C VAL A 120 -2.15 17.87 31.35
N SER A 121 -2.64 19.09 31.50
CA SER A 121 -2.26 19.95 32.68
C SER A 121 -3.28 19.91 33.80
N SER A 122 -4.45 19.29 33.62
CA SER A 122 -5.54 19.26 34.60
C SER A 122 -6.04 17.84 34.85
N SER A 123 -6.58 17.63 36.08
CA SER A 123 -7.26 16.36 36.44
C SER A 123 -8.78 16.43 36.34
N ASP A 124 -9.33 17.55 35.89
CA ASP A 124 -10.76 17.80 35.68
C ASP A 124 -11.29 17.28 34.32
N GLU A 125 -12.49 17.71 33.96
CA GLU A 125 -13.16 17.34 32.69
C GLU A 125 -12.35 17.78 31.45
N VAL A 126 -11.62 18.89 31.56
CA VAL A 126 -10.74 19.38 30.47
C VAL A 126 -9.54 18.45 30.30
N GLY A 127 -8.95 18.00 31.40
CA GLY A 127 -7.88 17.01 31.38
C GLY A 127 -8.35 15.65 30.88
N LEU A 128 -9.59 15.23 31.21
CA LEU A 128 -10.18 14.02 30.66
C LEU A 128 -10.34 14.11 29.16
N LEU A 129 -10.86 15.23 28.65
CA LEU A 129 -11.02 15.48 27.22
C LEU A 129 -9.68 15.45 26.48
N ALA A 130 -8.62 16.05 27.05
CA ALA A 130 -7.27 16.01 26.49
C ALA A 130 -6.73 14.59 26.38
N ARG A 131 -6.92 13.76 27.42
CA ARG A 131 -6.53 12.34 27.39
C ARG A 131 -7.29 11.55 26.34
N THR A 132 -8.61 11.74 26.26
CA THR A 132 -9.45 11.06 25.27
C THR A 132 -9.05 11.45 23.84
N LEU A 133 -8.76 12.73 23.59
CA LEU A 133 -8.32 13.19 22.27
C LEU A 133 -6.93 12.61 21.90
N ASN A 134 -6.00 12.57 22.85
CA ASN A 134 -4.71 11.89 22.65
C ASN A 134 -4.90 10.39 22.31
N GLN A 135 -5.77 9.71 23.04
CA GLN A 135 -6.08 8.29 22.79
C GLN A 135 -6.70 8.07 21.38
N MET A 136 -7.61 8.95 20.96
CA MET A 136 -8.13 8.91 19.59
C MET A 136 -7.03 9.11 18.56
N THR A 137 -6.11 10.04 18.81
CA THR A 137 -4.96 10.29 17.91
C THR A 137 -4.07 9.05 17.81
N ASP A 138 -3.75 8.39 18.93
CA ASP A 138 -2.97 7.15 18.95
C ASP A 138 -3.65 6.02 18.17
N GLN A 139 -4.97 5.88 18.34
CA GLN A 139 -5.76 4.88 17.61
C GLN A 139 -5.79 5.16 16.11
N LEU A 140 -5.96 6.42 15.69
CA LEU A 140 -5.94 6.81 14.29
C LEU A 140 -4.57 6.57 13.65
N GLU A 141 -3.49 6.97 14.32
CA GLU A 141 -2.13 6.72 13.84
C GLU A 141 -1.84 5.22 13.70
N THR A 142 -2.27 4.42 14.67
CA THR A 142 -2.14 2.96 14.61
C THR A 142 -2.91 2.39 13.43
N LYS A 143 -4.16 2.85 13.20
CA LYS A 143 -4.96 2.38 12.06
C LYS A 143 -4.41 2.83 10.71
N ILE A 144 -3.90 4.04 10.60
CA ILE A 144 -3.26 4.52 9.36
C ILE A 144 -2.01 3.69 9.06
N LYS A 145 -1.20 3.41 10.09
CA LYS A 145 -0.01 2.56 9.94
C LYS A 145 -0.39 1.14 9.53
N GLU A 146 -1.37 0.51 10.20
CA GLU A 146 -1.86 -0.83 9.86
C GLU A 146 -2.30 -0.90 8.39
N VAL A 147 -3.15 0.04 7.94
CA VAL A 147 -3.59 0.09 6.53
C VAL A 147 -2.44 0.33 5.56
N SER A 148 -1.46 1.16 5.95
CA SER A 148 -0.26 1.42 5.13
C SER A 148 0.62 0.17 5.03
N ASP A 149 0.81 -0.54 6.14
CA ASP A 149 1.61 -1.78 6.18
C ASP A 149 0.93 -2.89 5.39
N ASP A 150 -0.40 -3.06 5.53
CA ASP A 150 -1.20 -4.01 4.74
C ASP A 150 -1.09 -3.72 3.24
N ARG A 151 -1.20 -2.44 2.87
CA ARG A 151 -1.04 -2.02 1.47
C ARG A 151 0.36 -2.30 0.94
N ALA A 152 1.39 -2.02 1.74
CA ALA A 152 2.78 -2.29 1.37
C ALA A 152 3.01 -3.80 1.20
N GLN A 153 2.43 -4.63 2.08
CA GLN A 153 2.50 -6.08 2.00
C GLN A 153 1.82 -6.62 0.74
N LEU A 154 0.61 -6.14 0.41
CA LEU A 154 -0.09 -6.54 -0.81
C LEU A 154 0.69 -6.15 -2.07
N LEU A 155 1.27 -4.95 -2.11
CA LEU A 155 2.11 -4.52 -3.22
C LEU A 155 3.38 -5.37 -3.34
N ALA A 156 4.03 -5.70 -2.22
CA ALA A 156 5.20 -6.58 -2.21
C ALA A 156 4.87 -7.98 -2.74
N MET A 157 3.71 -8.54 -2.38
CA MET A 157 3.23 -9.81 -2.92
C MET A 157 3.04 -9.74 -4.44
N LEU A 158 2.38 -8.70 -4.95
CA LEU A 158 2.18 -8.51 -6.39
C LEU A 158 3.50 -8.35 -7.16
N ILE A 159 4.50 -7.71 -6.55
CA ILE A 159 5.84 -7.52 -7.15
C ILE A 159 6.62 -8.84 -7.17
N ALA A 160 6.50 -9.64 -6.11
CA ALA A 160 7.22 -10.91 -5.96
C ALA A 160 6.59 -12.07 -6.76
N MET A 161 5.37 -11.92 -7.27
CA MET A 161 4.72 -12.95 -8.08
C MET A 161 5.49 -13.21 -9.37
N VAL A 162 5.58 -14.50 -9.73
CA VAL A 162 6.13 -14.95 -11.00
C VAL A 162 5.10 -14.80 -12.12
N GLU A 163 3.83 -15.01 -11.78
CA GLU A 163 2.71 -14.86 -12.71
C GLU A 163 2.45 -13.39 -13.05
N GLY A 164 2.14 -13.14 -14.31
CA GLY A 164 1.65 -11.83 -14.76
C GLY A 164 0.23 -11.59 -14.24
N VAL A 165 -0.02 -10.40 -13.70
CA VAL A 165 -1.36 -10.01 -13.25
C VAL A 165 -1.76 -8.70 -13.91
N MET A 166 -2.97 -8.70 -14.49
CA MET A 166 -3.62 -7.52 -15.06
C MET A 166 -5.02 -7.39 -14.49
N VAL A 167 -5.34 -6.22 -13.99
CA VAL A 167 -6.67 -5.87 -13.49
C VAL A 167 -7.28 -4.85 -14.43
N LEU A 168 -8.46 -5.16 -14.96
CA LEU A 168 -9.22 -4.29 -15.85
C LEU A 168 -10.51 -3.84 -15.18
N ASP A 169 -10.96 -2.64 -15.48
CA ASP A 169 -12.32 -2.20 -15.16
C ASP A 169 -13.35 -2.81 -16.15
N TYR A 170 -14.62 -2.53 -15.93
CA TYR A 170 -15.71 -3.02 -16.79
C TYR A 170 -15.67 -2.49 -18.24
N ARG A 171 -14.83 -1.49 -18.53
CA ARG A 171 -14.61 -0.91 -19.86
C ARG A 171 -13.37 -1.47 -20.55
N GLY A 172 -12.60 -2.33 -19.89
CA GLY A 172 -11.34 -2.82 -20.40
C GLY A 172 -10.18 -1.86 -20.18
N THR A 173 -10.34 -0.87 -19.28
CA THR A 173 -9.27 0.04 -18.89
C THR A 173 -8.39 -0.60 -17.84
N VAL A 174 -7.09 -0.49 -17.97
CA VAL A 174 -6.12 -1.06 -17.03
C VAL A 174 -6.14 -0.29 -15.71
N VAL A 175 -6.51 -0.99 -14.66
CA VAL A 175 -6.48 -0.50 -13.27
C VAL A 175 -5.11 -0.77 -12.65
N GLN A 176 -4.57 -1.98 -12.86
CA GLN A 176 -3.31 -2.41 -12.25
C GLN A 176 -2.65 -3.49 -13.12
N VAL A 177 -1.33 -3.46 -13.18
CA VAL A 177 -0.46 -4.53 -13.70
C VAL A 177 0.69 -4.76 -12.72
N ASN A 178 1.29 -5.95 -12.76
CA ASN A 178 2.46 -6.25 -11.96
C ASN A 178 3.72 -6.34 -12.84
N PRO A 179 4.94 -6.25 -12.25
CA PRO A 179 6.19 -6.31 -13.02
C PRO A 179 6.43 -7.65 -13.75
N ALA A 180 5.79 -8.73 -13.31
CA ALA A 180 5.90 -10.00 -14.01
C ALA A 180 5.24 -9.94 -15.39
N LEU A 181 4.08 -9.30 -15.51
CA LEU A 181 3.41 -9.08 -16.77
C LEU A 181 4.26 -8.23 -17.72
N GLU A 182 4.93 -7.18 -17.21
CA GLU A 182 5.85 -6.35 -17.99
C GLU A 182 6.97 -7.20 -18.63
N ARG A 183 7.57 -8.10 -17.84
CA ARG A 183 8.61 -9.01 -18.33
C ARG A 183 8.09 -9.99 -19.38
N MET A 184 6.89 -10.57 -19.18
CA MET A 184 6.30 -11.55 -20.09
C MET A 184 6.02 -10.97 -21.47
N PHE A 185 5.55 -9.73 -21.53
CA PHE A 185 5.22 -9.07 -22.78
C PHE A 185 6.34 -8.17 -23.33
N ALA A 186 7.48 -8.08 -22.62
CA ALA A 186 8.61 -7.20 -22.97
C ALA A 186 8.19 -5.74 -23.22
N LEU A 187 7.25 -5.24 -22.40
CA LEU A 187 6.68 -3.91 -22.51
C LEU A 187 6.97 -3.10 -21.24
N GLU A 188 7.21 -1.80 -21.38
CA GLU A 188 7.20 -0.87 -20.25
C GLU A 188 5.75 -0.46 -19.98
N LEU A 189 5.10 -1.20 -19.07
CA LEU A 189 3.70 -0.94 -18.70
C LEU A 189 3.57 0.06 -17.55
N THR A 190 4.64 0.73 -17.16
CA THR A 190 4.70 1.67 -16.04
C THR A 190 3.70 2.83 -16.20
N GLU A 191 3.36 3.20 -17.44
CA GLU A 191 2.34 4.20 -17.78
C GLU A 191 1.01 3.58 -18.28
N SER A 192 0.77 2.30 -18.01
CA SER A 192 -0.38 1.55 -18.52
C SER A 192 -1.69 1.89 -17.82
N ARG A 193 -1.62 2.39 -16.61
CA ARG A 193 -2.80 2.68 -15.78
C ARG A 193 -3.69 3.74 -16.44
N GLY A 194 -4.98 3.43 -16.59
CA GLY A 194 -5.96 4.31 -17.23
C GLY A 194 -6.01 4.19 -18.75
N ARG A 195 -5.16 3.35 -19.38
CA ARG A 195 -5.22 3.07 -20.82
C ARG A 195 -6.03 1.81 -21.09
N HIS A 196 -6.57 1.70 -22.28
CA HIS A 196 -7.30 0.50 -22.70
C HIS A 196 -6.31 -0.64 -22.97
N TYR A 197 -6.62 -1.87 -22.51
CA TYR A 197 -5.72 -3.02 -22.63
C TYR A 197 -5.27 -3.31 -24.08
N ALA A 198 -6.15 -3.10 -25.06
CA ALA A 198 -5.85 -3.34 -26.48
C ALA A 198 -4.83 -2.35 -27.09
N GLU A 199 -4.58 -1.21 -26.43
CA GLU A 199 -3.51 -0.29 -26.82
C GLU A 199 -2.14 -0.79 -26.36
N LEU A 200 -2.13 -1.53 -25.25
CA LEU A 200 -0.90 -2.02 -24.61
C LEU A 200 -0.50 -3.39 -25.16
N ILE A 201 -1.45 -4.30 -25.28
CA ILE A 201 -1.21 -5.68 -25.71
C ILE A 201 -2.10 -5.97 -26.92
N ARG A 202 -1.50 -5.92 -28.10
CA ARG A 202 -2.19 -6.25 -29.36
C ARG A 202 -2.05 -7.74 -29.66
N HIS A 203 -2.94 -8.55 -29.10
CA HIS A 203 -2.97 -9.98 -29.30
C HIS A 203 -4.41 -10.47 -29.50
N GLU A 204 -4.67 -11.12 -30.64
CA GLU A 204 -6.03 -11.50 -31.06
C GLU A 204 -6.71 -12.45 -30.06
N GLY A 205 -5.99 -13.48 -29.59
CA GLY A 205 -6.51 -14.43 -28.61
C GLY A 205 -6.78 -13.78 -27.25
N LEU A 206 -5.95 -12.81 -26.82
CA LEU A 206 -6.19 -12.06 -25.57
C LEU A 206 -7.41 -11.16 -25.72
N THR A 207 -7.55 -10.48 -26.86
CA THR A 207 -8.70 -9.62 -27.14
C THR A 207 -10.01 -10.41 -27.12
N ALA A 208 -10.03 -11.60 -27.71
CA ALA A 208 -11.20 -12.48 -27.68
C ALA A 208 -11.55 -12.92 -26.26
N LEU A 209 -10.55 -13.33 -25.47
CA LEU A 209 -10.73 -13.74 -24.07
C LEU A 209 -11.24 -12.60 -23.19
N VAL A 210 -10.60 -11.42 -23.27
CA VAL A 210 -11.01 -10.24 -22.49
C VAL A 210 -12.44 -9.84 -22.85
N SER A 211 -12.78 -9.77 -24.14
CA SER A 211 -14.13 -9.45 -24.60
C SER A 211 -15.16 -10.43 -24.08
N ALA A 212 -14.86 -11.73 -24.13
CA ALA A 212 -15.74 -12.78 -23.62
C ALA A 212 -15.97 -12.64 -22.12
N VAL A 213 -14.91 -12.43 -21.31
CA VAL A 213 -15.00 -12.26 -19.85
C VAL A 213 -15.81 -11.02 -19.48
N LEU A 214 -15.57 -9.88 -20.13
CA LEU A 214 -16.29 -8.63 -19.85
C LEU A 214 -17.76 -8.71 -20.25
N GLN A 215 -18.11 -9.45 -21.34
CA GLN A 215 -19.49 -9.63 -21.79
C GLN A 215 -20.26 -10.63 -20.93
N THR A 216 -19.66 -11.79 -20.66
CA THR A 216 -20.34 -12.88 -19.92
C THR A 216 -20.33 -12.67 -18.41
N ARG A 217 -19.44 -11.79 -17.92
CA ARG A 217 -19.19 -11.57 -16.48
C ARG A 217 -18.93 -12.87 -15.73
N SER A 218 -18.25 -13.80 -16.36
CA SER A 218 -17.87 -15.08 -15.79
C SER A 218 -16.38 -15.34 -15.98
N GLY A 219 -15.78 -16.05 -15.04
CA GLY A 219 -14.39 -16.48 -15.17
C GLY A 219 -14.22 -17.40 -16.37
N GLN A 220 -13.21 -17.14 -17.18
CA GLN A 220 -12.84 -17.94 -18.34
C GLN A 220 -11.32 -18.07 -18.41
N GLY A 221 -10.84 -19.12 -19.07
CA GLY A 221 -9.42 -19.32 -19.29
C GLY A 221 -9.13 -19.70 -20.74
N GLY A 222 -7.91 -19.43 -21.16
CA GLY A 222 -7.44 -19.76 -22.51
C GLY A 222 -5.92 -19.79 -22.57
N GLU A 223 -5.40 -20.29 -23.70
CA GLU A 223 -3.96 -20.26 -23.96
C GLU A 223 -3.68 -19.31 -25.12
N ILE A 224 -2.64 -18.51 -24.99
CA ILE A 224 -2.18 -17.59 -26.03
C ILE A 224 -0.70 -17.84 -26.30
N THR A 225 -0.30 -17.70 -27.58
CA THR A 225 1.11 -17.82 -27.96
C THR A 225 1.61 -16.50 -28.47
N LEU A 226 2.64 -15.95 -27.80
CA LEU A 226 3.23 -14.67 -28.14
C LEU A 226 4.16 -14.79 -29.34
N SER A 227 3.99 -13.92 -30.32
CA SER A 227 4.91 -13.76 -31.44
C SER A 227 5.73 -12.49 -31.25
N PRO A 228 7.06 -12.47 -31.54
CA PRO A 228 7.87 -13.53 -32.14
C PRO A 228 8.54 -14.50 -31.13
N SER A 229 8.40 -14.30 -29.82
CA SER A 229 9.12 -15.11 -28.81
C SER A 229 8.74 -16.59 -28.81
N GLY A 230 7.53 -16.93 -29.27
CA GLY A 230 6.99 -18.28 -29.19
C GLY A 230 6.56 -18.69 -27.78
N SER A 231 6.58 -17.80 -26.81
CA SER A 231 6.16 -18.07 -25.44
C SER A 231 4.68 -18.43 -25.37
N CYS A 232 4.35 -19.48 -24.65
CA CYS A 232 2.97 -19.94 -24.46
C CYS A 232 2.49 -19.54 -23.07
N LEU A 233 1.48 -18.70 -23.01
CA LEU A 233 0.88 -18.22 -21.76
C LEU A 233 -0.51 -18.83 -21.58
N ARG A 234 -0.78 -19.39 -20.41
CA ARG A 234 -2.14 -19.71 -19.96
C ARG A 234 -2.69 -18.51 -19.24
N VAL A 235 -3.84 -18.04 -19.67
CA VAL A 235 -4.53 -16.88 -19.09
C VAL A 235 -5.77 -17.37 -18.39
N GLU A 236 -5.89 -17.06 -17.12
CA GLU A 236 -7.08 -17.30 -16.31
C GLU A 236 -7.68 -15.98 -15.88
N ALA A 237 -8.98 -15.82 -16.08
CA ALA A 237 -9.70 -14.61 -15.72
C ALA A 237 -10.77 -14.90 -14.69
N SER A 238 -10.89 -14.00 -13.72
CA SER A 238 -11.93 -14.00 -12.71
C SER A 238 -12.52 -12.60 -12.55
N ILE A 239 -13.80 -12.52 -12.17
CA ILE A 239 -14.45 -11.26 -11.85
C ILE A 239 -14.33 -11.04 -10.34
N ALA A 240 -13.72 -9.93 -9.95
CA ALA A 240 -13.64 -9.47 -8.57
C ALA A 240 -14.36 -8.12 -8.47
N GLY A 241 -15.18 -7.94 -7.45
CA GLY A 241 -15.77 -6.64 -7.20
C GLY A 241 -17.16 -6.64 -6.61
N GLY A 242 -17.52 -5.48 -6.06
CA GLY A 242 -18.61 -5.25 -5.16
C GLY A 242 -20.01 -5.28 -5.78
N ASN A 243 -20.99 -4.98 -4.94
CA ASN A 243 -22.43 -5.02 -5.23
C ASN A 243 -22.93 -4.01 -6.29
N ARG A 244 -22.05 -3.16 -6.84
CA ARG A 244 -22.42 -2.18 -7.87
C ARG A 244 -21.76 -2.54 -9.20
N GLU A 245 -22.50 -2.46 -10.28
CA GLU A 245 -22.06 -2.79 -11.65
C GLU A 245 -20.79 -2.03 -12.08
N GLN A 246 -20.56 -0.85 -11.56
CA GLN A 246 -19.42 0.02 -11.88
C GLN A 246 -18.16 -0.27 -11.05
N GLU A 247 -18.24 -1.15 -10.04
CA GLU A 247 -17.13 -1.50 -9.16
C GLU A 247 -16.51 -2.88 -9.51
N ALA A 248 -17.09 -3.61 -10.47
CA ALA A 248 -16.58 -4.91 -10.89
C ALA A 248 -15.28 -4.75 -11.69
N CYS A 249 -14.23 -5.42 -11.22
CA CYS A 249 -12.96 -5.54 -11.92
C CYS A 249 -12.78 -6.95 -12.44
N ALA A 250 -12.21 -7.10 -13.64
CA ALA A 250 -11.75 -8.38 -14.15
C ALA A 250 -10.27 -8.55 -13.85
N VAL A 251 -9.91 -9.64 -13.21
CA VAL A 251 -8.52 -9.98 -12.88
C VAL A 251 -8.09 -11.09 -13.84
N PHE A 252 -7.02 -10.84 -14.57
CA PHE A 252 -6.38 -11.77 -15.49
C PHE A 252 -5.03 -12.18 -14.92
N VAL A 253 -4.82 -13.50 -14.80
CA VAL A 253 -3.57 -14.09 -14.35
C VAL A 253 -2.94 -14.83 -15.52
N PHE A 254 -1.67 -14.55 -15.79
CA PHE A 254 -0.89 -15.09 -16.89
C PHE A 254 0.19 -16.01 -16.34
N HIS A 255 0.11 -17.29 -16.69
CA HIS A 255 1.10 -18.30 -16.34
C HIS A 255 1.95 -18.61 -17.57
N ASP A 256 3.25 -18.50 -17.49
CA ASP A 256 4.16 -18.96 -18.53
C ASP A 256 4.26 -20.48 -18.48
N ILE A 257 3.67 -21.13 -19.47
CA ILE A 257 3.66 -22.59 -19.63
C ILE A 257 4.57 -23.06 -20.79
N THR A 258 5.48 -22.19 -21.24
CA THR A 258 6.35 -22.45 -22.40
C THR A 258 7.17 -23.72 -22.21
N GLU A 259 7.87 -23.86 -21.09
CA GLU A 259 8.64 -25.06 -20.77
C GLU A 259 7.76 -26.31 -20.63
N LEU A 260 6.60 -26.18 -19.98
CA LEU A 260 5.64 -27.28 -19.84
C LEU A 260 5.19 -27.78 -21.23
N ARG A 261 4.81 -26.87 -22.13
CA ARG A 261 4.40 -27.20 -23.50
C ARG A 261 5.53 -27.77 -24.32
N ARG A 262 6.77 -27.26 -24.12
CA ARG A 262 7.96 -27.83 -24.75
C ARG A 262 8.20 -29.27 -24.29
N LEU A 263 8.15 -29.54 -23.01
CA LEU A 263 8.30 -30.90 -22.47
C LEU A 263 7.19 -31.84 -22.91
N GLU A 264 5.93 -31.39 -22.92
CA GLU A 264 4.82 -32.16 -23.44
C GLU A 264 5.00 -32.50 -24.93
N LYS A 265 5.49 -31.56 -25.74
CA LYS A 265 5.78 -31.78 -27.15
C LYS A 265 6.91 -32.82 -27.33
N ILE A 266 8.04 -32.61 -26.62
CA ILE A 266 9.16 -33.55 -26.64
C ILE A 266 8.66 -34.96 -26.28
N ARG A 267 7.85 -35.11 -25.25
CA ARG A 267 7.29 -36.38 -24.80
C ARG A 267 6.38 -37.00 -25.88
N LYS A 268 5.52 -36.22 -26.53
CA LYS A 268 4.66 -36.71 -27.63
C LYS A 268 5.47 -37.15 -28.83
N ASP A 269 6.44 -36.32 -29.23
CA ASP A 269 7.33 -36.62 -30.36
C ASP A 269 8.17 -37.89 -30.08
N PHE A 270 8.66 -38.03 -28.84
CA PHE A 270 9.38 -39.21 -28.37
C PHE A 270 8.53 -40.48 -28.51
N VAL A 271 7.30 -40.50 -27.97
CA VAL A 271 6.39 -41.66 -28.05
C VAL A 271 6.05 -42.00 -29.52
N ALA A 272 5.82 -40.98 -30.34
CA ALA A 272 5.54 -41.18 -31.76
C ALA A 272 6.76 -41.80 -32.49
N ASN A 273 7.95 -41.27 -32.29
CA ASN A 273 9.18 -41.75 -32.89
C ASN A 273 9.50 -43.19 -32.45
N VAL A 274 9.43 -43.50 -31.17
CA VAL A 274 9.64 -44.86 -30.64
C VAL A 274 8.64 -45.83 -31.30
N SER A 275 7.36 -45.43 -31.38
CA SER A 275 6.34 -46.27 -31.99
C SER A 275 6.64 -46.56 -33.46
N HIS A 276 7.13 -45.58 -34.20
CA HIS A 276 7.54 -45.75 -35.60
C HIS A 276 8.77 -46.66 -35.74
N GLU A 277 9.84 -46.43 -34.91
CA GLU A 277 11.07 -47.22 -34.94
C GLU A 277 10.85 -48.69 -34.54
N LEU A 278 9.91 -48.97 -33.65
CA LEU A 278 9.51 -50.35 -33.30
C LEU A 278 8.62 -51.01 -34.34
N ARG A 279 7.71 -50.26 -35.01
CA ARG A 279 6.75 -50.82 -35.98
C ARG A 279 7.44 -51.32 -37.23
N THR A 280 8.45 -50.62 -37.74
CA THR A 280 9.14 -50.96 -38.99
C THR A 280 9.79 -52.35 -38.96
N PRO A 281 10.69 -52.66 -37.99
CA PRO A 281 11.30 -54.00 -37.90
C PRO A 281 10.28 -55.09 -37.61
N LEU A 282 9.24 -54.79 -36.75
CA LEU A 282 8.18 -55.75 -36.46
C LEU A 282 7.37 -56.12 -37.69
N THR A 283 7.01 -55.13 -38.54
CA THR A 283 6.28 -55.38 -39.81
C THR A 283 7.14 -56.19 -40.77
N SER A 284 8.46 -55.91 -40.81
CA SER A 284 9.39 -56.68 -41.64
C SER A 284 9.49 -58.12 -41.14
N ILE A 285 9.66 -58.36 -39.86
CA ILE A 285 9.68 -59.70 -39.25
C ILE A 285 8.43 -60.43 -39.58
N LYS A 286 7.24 -59.84 -39.38
CA LYS A 286 5.93 -60.45 -39.73
C LYS A 286 5.82 -60.81 -41.16
N GLY A 287 6.19 -59.92 -42.11
CA GLY A 287 6.11 -60.16 -43.55
C GLY A 287 6.99 -61.32 -44.01
N TYR A 288 8.24 -61.40 -43.45
CA TYR A 288 9.13 -62.52 -43.79
C TYR A 288 8.69 -63.84 -43.14
N VAL A 289 8.09 -63.84 -41.97
CA VAL A 289 7.46 -65.02 -41.38
C VAL A 289 6.25 -65.48 -42.21
N GLU A 290 5.38 -64.58 -42.65
CA GLU A 290 4.27 -64.87 -43.54
C GLU A 290 4.78 -65.50 -44.90
N ALA A 291 5.83 -64.90 -45.51
CA ALA A 291 6.44 -65.42 -46.73
C ALA A 291 7.07 -66.78 -46.51
N LEU A 292 7.67 -67.08 -45.38
CA LEU A 292 8.14 -68.44 -45.06
C LEU A 292 7.01 -69.47 -44.96
N LEU A 293 5.87 -69.09 -44.37
CA LEU A 293 4.68 -69.95 -44.22
C LEU A 293 3.99 -70.16 -45.51
N ASP A 294 3.98 -69.23 -46.47
CA ASP A 294 3.37 -69.29 -47.80
C ASP A 294 4.20 -70.01 -48.87
N GLY A 295 5.21 -70.80 -48.44
CA GLY A 295 6.02 -71.65 -49.33
C GLY A 295 7.49 -71.32 -49.42
N GLY A 296 7.94 -70.18 -48.85
CA GLY A 296 9.38 -69.82 -48.80
C GLY A 296 10.25 -70.77 -47.99
N LYS A 297 9.65 -71.64 -47.16
CA LYS A 297 10.35 -72.69 -46.39
C LYS A 297 10.73 -73.90 -47.30
N ASP A 298 10.11 -74.04 -48.44
CA ASP A 298 10.34 -75.20 -49.33
C ASP A 298 11.64 -75.07 -50.18
N ASP A 299 12.19 -73.88 -50.29
CA ASP A 299 13.53 -73.64 -50.82
C ASP A 299 14.52 -73.27 -49.72
N PRO A 300 15.52 -74.09 -49.35
CA PRO A 300 16.46 -73.92 -48.33
C PRO A 300 17.27 -72.58 -48.38
N SER A 301 17.54 -72.11 -49.56
CA SER A 301 18.30 -70.89 -49.82
C SER A 301 17.46 -69.67 -49.49
N THR A 302 16.20 -69.61 -49.88
CA THR A 302 15.24 -68.59 -49.62
C THR A 302 14.88 -68.57 -48.14
N ALA A 303 14.68 -69.73 -47.51
CA ALA A 303 14.42 -69.86 -46.11
C ALA A 303 15.56 -69.30 -45.26
N ALA A 304 16.82 -69.65 -45.60
CA ALA A 304 17.98 -69.13 -44.89
C ALA A 304 18.10 -67.58 -44.96
N ALA A 305 17.89 -67.01 -46.15
CA ALA A 305 17.89 -65.60 -46.42
C ALA A 305 16.81 -64.84 -45.56
N PHE A 306 15.58 -65.40 -45.53
CA PHE A 306 14.47 -64.77 -44.73
C PHE A 306 14.74 -64.89 -43.24
N LEU A 307 15.23 -66.01 -42.76
CA LEU A 307 15.61 -66.17 -41.36
C LEU A 307 16.77 -65.22 -40.94
N GLU A 308 17.74 -64.97 -41.83
CA GLU A 308 18.80 -63.99 -41.56
C GLU A 308 18.26 -62.56 -41.45
N ILE A 309 17.28 -62.20 -42.29
CA ILE A 309 16.61 -60.89 -42.22
C ILE A 309 15.82 -60.78 -40.90
N ILE A 310 15.06 -61.81 -40.54
CA ILE A 310 14.30 -61.86 -39.29
C ILE A 310 15.24 -61.68 -38.08
N MET A 311 16.35 -62.42 -38.06
CA MET A 311 17.36 -62.34 -37.01
C MET A 311 17.97 -60.91 -36.91
N ARG A 312 18.31 -60.31 -38.03
CA ARG A 312 18.84 -58.95 -38.11
C ARG A 312 17.83 -57.93 -37.59
N GLN A 313 16.54 -58.03 -37.94
CA GLN A 313 15.50 -57.12 -37.46
C GLN A 313 15.20 -57.33 -35.96
N SER A 314 15.26 -58.58 -35.47
CA SER A 314 15.14 -58.89 -34.06
C SER A 314 16.27 -58.27 -33.21
N ASN A 315 17.52 -58.40 -33.68
CA ASN A 315 18.69 -57.81 -33.06
C ASN A 315 18.57 -56.27 -33.03
N ARG A 316 18.07 -55.66 -34.12
CA ARG A 316 17.77 -54.22 -34.18
C ARG A 316 16.74 -53.79 -33.13
N LEU A 317 15.67 -54.59 -32.95
CA LEU A 317 14.64 -54.34 -31.93
C LEU A 317 15.22 -54.38 -30.53
N ASN A 318 16.08 -55.34 -30.22
CA ASN A 318 16.75 -55.41 -28.92
C ASN A 318 17.61 -54.18 -28.68
N LEU A 319 18.39 -53.69 -29.65
CA LEU A 319 19.19 -52.46 -29.51
C LEU A 319 18.31 -51.25 -29.17
N ILE A 320 17.17 -51.09 -29.89
CA ILE A 320 16.21 -49.97 -29.59
C ILE A 320 15.67 -50.08 -28.15
N LEU A 321 15.33 -51.30 -27.70
CA LEU A 321 14.87 -51.51 -26.33
C LEU A 321 15.95 -51.20 -25.29
N ASP A 322 17.20 -51.60 -25.52
CA ASP A 322 18.32 -51.34 -24.64
C ASP A 322 18.59 -49.82 -24.55
N ASP A 323 18.55 -49.10 -25.69
CA ASP A 323 18.68 -47.63 -25.73
C ASP A 323 17.57 -46.93 -24.93
N LEU A 324 16.32 -47.40 -25.08
CA LEU A 324 15.18 -46.85 -24.33
C LEU A 324 15.28 -47.10 -22.83
N LEU A 325 15.75 -48.29 -22.41
CA LEU A 325 15.98 -48.62 -21.01
C LEU A 325 17.10 -47.75 -20.39
N GLN A 326 18.17 -47.56 -21.14
CA GLN A 326 19.28 -46.71 -20.74
C GLN A 326 18.82 -45.26 -20.59
N LEU A 327 18.05 -44.70 -21.54
CA LEU A 327 17.50 -43.37 -21.48
C LEU A 327 16.61 -43.19 -20.23
N SER A 328 15.70 -44.17 -20.01
CA SER A 328 14.83 -44.18 -18.84
C SER A 328 15.59 -44.17 -17.50
N GLN A 329 16.68 -44.94 -17.42
CA GLN A 329 17.56 -44.99 -16.24
C GLN A 329 18.30 -43.66 -16.02
N ILE A 330 18.73 -43.01 -17.10
CA ILE A 330 19.38 -41.67 -17.02
C ILE A 330 18.36 -40.62 -16.58
N GLU A 331 17.17 -40.58 -17.16
CA GLU A 331 16.13 -39.65 -16.82
C GLU A 331 15.63 -39.79 -15.36
N SER A 332 15.57 -41.02 -14.86
CA SER A 332 15.18 -41.31 -13.48
C SER A 332 16.30 -41.05 -12.45
N GLY A 333 17.48 -40.66 -12.90
CA GLY A 333 18.62 -40.43 -12.03
C GLY A 333 19.19 -41.69 -11.37
N GLN A 334 18.83 -42.88 -11.87
CA GLN A 334 19.28 -44.18 -11.33
C GLN A 334 20.69 -44.55 -11.77
N VAL A 335 21.24 -43.86 -12.78
CA VAL A 335 22.62 -44.11 -13.27
C VAL A 335 23.59 -43.36 -12.39
N LEU A 336 24.45 -44.14 -11.69
CA LEU A 336 25.58 -43.60 -10.98
C LEU A 336 26.75 -43.46 -11.95
N PHE A 337 27.04 -42.25 -12.39
CA PHE A 337 28.20 -41.96 -13.22
C PHE A 337 29.47 -42.05 -12.39
N ARG A 338 30.48 -42.83 -12.85
CA ARG A 338 31.81 -42.87 -12.26
C ARG A 338 32.61 -41.67 -12.76
N ARG A 339 32.81 -40.68 -11.90
CA ARG A 339 33.65 -39.54 -12.26
C ARG A 339 35.11 -39.85 -11.96
N GLU A 340 35.84 -40.17 -12.99
CA GLU A 340 37.28 -40.46 -12.95
C GLU A 340 38.03 -39.55 -13.92
N PRO A 341 39.29 -39.24 -13.70
CA PRO A 341 40.12 -38.53 -14.69
C PRO A 341 40.32 -39.39 -15.94
N VAL A 342 39.78 -38.95 -17.05
CA VAL A 342 39.85 -39.65 -18.32
C VAL A 342 40.71 -38.87 -19.30
N GLU A 343 41.74 -39.51 -19.86
CA GLU A 343 42.58 -38.94 -20.91
C GLU A 343 41.84 -38.99 -22.26
N LEU A 344 41.55 -37.81 -22.81
CA LEU A 344 40.74 -37.73 -24.05
C LEU A 344 41.46 -38.35 -25.27
N ARG A 345 42.76 -38.26 -25.39
CA ARG A 345 43.52 -38.83 -26.48
C ARG A 345 43.34 -40.35 -26.53
N ALA A 346 43.67 -41.04 -25.44
CA ALA A 346 43.55 -42.49 -25.31
C ALA A 346 42.10 -42.95 -25.52
N LEU A 347 41.12 -42.21 -25.02
CA LEU A 347 39.70 -42.50 -25.20
C LEU A 347 39.29 -42.41 -26.67
N LEU A 348 39.69 -41.35 -27.40
CA LEU A 348 39.33 -41.14 -28.80
C LEU A 348 40.03 -42.15 -29.70
N GLU A 349 41.30 -42.45 -29.46
CA GLU A 349 42.05 -43.51 -30.19
C GLU A 349 41.33 -44.86 -30.03
N ARG A 350 40.92 -45.22 -28.82
CA ARG A 350 40.15 -46.44 -28.55
C ARG A 350 38.79 -46.46 -29.28
N THR A 351 38.08 -45.32 -29.24
CA THR A 351 36.80 -45.18 -29.92
C THR A 351 36.93 -45.34 -31.44
N VAL A 352 37.94 -44.69 -32.05
CA VAL A 352 38.22 -44.81 -33.48
C VAL A 352 38.58 -46.27 -33.82
N ALA A 353 39.36 -46.95 -32.99
CA ALA A 353 39.68 -48.37 -33.23
C ALA A 353 38.46 -49.29 -33.27
N VAL A 354 37.42 -49.00 -32.44
CA VAL A 354 36.14 -49.73 -32.41
C VAL A 354 35.32 -49.47 -33.68
N ILE A 355 35.26 -48.22 -34.14
CA ILE A 355 34.43 -47.81 -35.31
C ILE A 355 35.13 -48.08 -36.64
N LYS A 356 36.44 -48.12 -36.70
CA LYS A 356 37.22 -48.27 -37.93
C LYS A 356 36.76 -49.44 -38.84
N PRO A 357 36.49 -50.67 -38.32
CA PRO A 357 36.01 -51.75 -39.18
C PRO A 357 34.66 -51.46 -39.87
N LEU A 358 33.79 -50.67 -39.20
CA LEU A 358 32.51 -50.27 -39.78
C LEU A 358 32.70 -49.18 -40.81
N ALA A 359 33.59 -48.22 -40.58
CA ALA A 359 33.92 -47.15 -41.52
C ALA A 359 34.58 -47.73 -42.78
N ASP A 360 35.54 -48.65 -42.62
CA ASP A 360 36.23 -49.33 -43.73
C ASP A 360 35.23 -50.09 -44.62
N LYS A 361 34.25 -50.78 -44.02
CA LYS A 361 33.18 -51.47 -44.73
C LYS A 361 32.30 -50.54 -45.55
N LYS A 362 32.12 -49.30 -45.07
CA LYS A 362 31.36 -48.24 -45.78
C LYS A 362 32.23 -47.37 -46.70
N HIS A 363 33.56 -47.68 -46.81
CA HIS A 363 34.53 -46.88 -47.55
C HIS A 363 34.67 -45.44 -47.02
N HIS A 364 34.46 -45.23 -45.71
CA HIS A 364 34.65 -43.95 -45.05
C HIS A 364 36.08 -43.88 -44.48
N THR A 365 36.69 -42.69 -44.53
CA THR A 365 37.98 -42.41 -43.95
C THR A 365 37.78 -41.63 -42.64
N ILE A 366 38.35 -42.09 -41.54
CA ILE A 366 38.35 -41.40 -40.28
C ILE A 366 39.73 -40.72 -40.10
N GLU A 367 39.74 -39.42 -39.99
CA GLU A 367 40.94 -38.63 -39.75
C GLU A 367 40.93 -38.12 -38.30
N LEU A 368 41.93 -38.42 -37.51
CA LEU A 368 42.02 -38.02 -36.11
C LEU A 368 43.09 -36.94 -35.97
N SER A 369 42.67 -35.71 -35.73
CA SER A 369 43.53 -34.56 -35.48
C SER A 369 43.41 -34.14 -34.01
N LEU A 370 44.43 -34.41 -33.22
CA LEU A 370 44.46 -34.13 -31.79
C LEU A 370 45.55 -33.14 -31.45
N PRO A 371 45.34 -32.17 -30.54
CA PRO A 371 46.40 -31.30 -30.07
C PRO A 371 47.46 -32.10 -29.28
N ASP A 372 48.70 -31.61 -29.27
CA ASP A 372 49.77 -32.24 -28.51
C ASP A 372 49.63 -32.10 -26.99
N GLU A 373 48.74 -31.23 -26.54
CA GLU A 373 48.50 -31.01 -25.13
C GLU A 373 47.77 -32.22 -24.48
N TYR A 374 48.19 -32.53 -23.24
CA TYR A 374 47.55 -33.56 -22.43
C TYR A 374 46.23 -33.05 -21.87
N VAL A 375 45.12 -33.53 -22.42
CA VAL A 375 43.76 -33.10 -22.02
C VAL A 375 43.10 -34.21 -21.21
N VAL A 376 42.79 -33.91 -19.96
CA VAL A 376 42.06 -34.79 -19.04
C VAL A 376 40.71 -34.17 -18.71
N VAL A 377 39.66 -34.96 -18.71
CA VAL A 377 38.33 -34.56 -18.30
C VAL A 377 37.85 -35.47 -17.18
N GLU A 378 37.07 -34.94 -16.26
CA GLU A 378 36.36 -35.75 -15.26
C GLU A 378 35.09 -36.35 -15.88
N GLY A 379 35.04 -37.67 -15.97
CA GLY A 379 33.90 -38.36 -16.59
C GLY A 379 33.92 -39.87 -16.37
N ASP A 380 32.87 -40.51 -16.87
CA ASP A 380 32.79 -41.98 -16.95
C ASP A 380 33.31 -42.42 -18.32
N GLU A 381 34.43 -43.12 -18.32
CA GLU A 381 35.15 -43.49 -19.54
C GLU A 381 34.26 -44.31 -20.49
N GLU A 382 33.53 -45.30 -19.96
CA GLU A 382 32.66 -46.16 -20.76
C GLU A 382 31.51 -45.38 -21.41
N ARG A 383 30.94 -44.45 -20.68
CA ARG A 383 29.86 -43.58 -21.18
C ARG A 383 30.38 -42.58 -22.20
N LEU A 384 31.55 -42.02 -22.00
CA LEU A 384 32.18 -41.13 -22.99
C LEU A 384 32.48 -41.85 -24.28
N VAL A 385 32.99 -43.09 -24.25
CA VAL A 385 33.19 -43.94 -25.42
C VAL A 385 31.86 -44.15 -26.15
N GLN A 386 30.79 -44.46 -25.41
CA GLN A 386 29.46 -44.68 -26.02
C GLN A 386 28.93 -43.40 -26.72
N VAL A 387 29.16 -42.22 -26.11
CA VAL A 387 28.76 -40.93 -26.73
C VAL A 387 29.49 -40.74 -28.07
N PHE A 388 30.83 -40.96 -28.09
CA PHE A 388 31.60 -40.78 -29.32
C PHE A 388 31.27 -41.85 -30.39
N ILE A 389 30.99 -43.10 -29.98
CA ILE A 389 30.49 -44.14 -30.92
C ILE A 389 29.17 -43.68 -31.56
N ASN A 390 28.21 -43.28 -30.75
CA ASN A 390 26.91 -42.83 -31.25
C ASN A 390 27.01 -41.63 -32.21
N LEU A 391 27.93 -40.67 -31.91
CA LEU A 391 28.15 -39.54 -32.80
C LEU A 391 28.82 -39.96 -34.12
N LEU A 392 29.79 -40.86 -34.09
CA LEU A 392 30.49 -41.34 -35.27
C LEU A 392 29.63 -42.28 -36.14
N GLU A 393 28.70 -43.05 -35.55
CA GLU A 393 27.75 -43.87 -36.28
C GLU A 393 26.69 -43.04 -37.02
N ASN A 394 26.36 -41.88 -36.48
CA ASN A 394 25.39 -40.92 -37.07
C ASN A 394 26.01 -40.01 -38.14
N ALA A 395 27.35 -39.93 -38.21
CA ALA A 395 28.08 -39.13 -39.19
C ALA A 395 28.25 -39.90 -40.53
#